data_460bc07e22f70be095067cf8be110887
#
_entry.id   460bc07e22f70be095067cf8be110887
#
_cell.length_a   1.000
_cell.length_b   1.000
_cell.length_c   1.000
_cell.angle_alpha   90.00
_cell.angle_beta   90.00
_cell.angle_gamma   90.00
#
_symmetry.space_group_name_H-M   'P 1'
#
loop_
_entity.id
_entity.type
_entity.pdbx_description
1 polymer ?
#
loop_
_entity_poly.entity_id
_entity_poly.type
_entity_poly.pdbx_seq_one_letter_code
_entity_poly.pdbx_strand_id
1 'polypeptide(L)'
;RLLWRLYRLLPTLLDDPHFGPLRHFLTDDQDCRKRHQLAERLADLYDAYQVYRADWLTDWEAGRDQLRKAHDRNAHDDFPDSQRWQAHLWRAVLTDMDDDKQGLSRSAIHDRFIETLKSGETPPGLPRRLIIFGISALPQQSLEALAALSQHCQILMLVQNPCQHYWADIVEDRHLLRRQLDERKRHLDLLPENRVNPLLAAWGKQG
;
A
#
# COMPACT_ATOMS: atom_id res chain seq x y z
N ARG A 1 7.72 16.99 -5.22
CA ARG A 1 7.97 16.82 -6.66
C ARG A 1 6.77 16.16 -7.37
N LEU A 2 6.19 15.09 -6.87
CA LEU A 2 5.06 14.38 -7.47
C LEU A 2 3.82 15.29 -7.61
N LEU A 3 3.47 16.08 -6.57
CA LEU A 3 2.37 17.03 -6.58
C LEU A 3 2.39 17.94 -7.82
N TRP A 4 3.53 18.56 -8.10
CA TRP A 4 3.64 19.51 -9.22
C TRP A 4 3.57 18.84 -10.60
N ARG A 5 4.03 17.58 -10.72
CA ARG A 5 3.83 16.77 -11.93
C ARG A 5 2.36 16.48 -12.15
N LEU A 6 1.68 15.97 -11.12
CA LEU A 6 0.24 15.73 -11.16
C LEU A 6 -0.55 16.99 -11.49
N TYR A 7 -0.22 18.10 -10.84
CA TYR A 7 -0.87 19.39 -11.12
C TYR A 7 -0.74 19.83 -12.57
N ARG A 8 0.40 19.57 -13.21
CA ARG A 8 0.66 19.87 -14.61
C ARG A 8 -0.02 18.89 -15.56
N LEU A 9 0.02 17.60 -15.23
CA LEU A 9 -0.52 16.53 -16.08
C LEU A 9 -2.05 16.46 -16.08
N LEU A 10 -2.70 16.74 -14.94
CA LEU A 10 -4.15 16.60 -14.82
C LEU A 10 -4.92 17.26 -15.97
N PRO A 11 -4.67 18.53 -16.36
CA PRO A 11 -5.43 19.16 -17.44
C PRO A 11 -5.29 18.47 -18.79
N THR A 12 -4.11 17.88 -19.08
CA THR A 12 -3.87 17.22 -20.38
C THR A 12 -4.54 15.85 -20.50
N LEU A 13 -4.96 15.26 -19.37
CA LEU A 13 -5.58 13.95 -19.31
C LEU A 13 -7.10 14.00 -19.20
N LEU A 14 -7.68 15.15 -18.92
CA LEU A 14 -9.13 15.27 -18.69
C LEU A 14 -9.99 14.91 -19.91
N ASP A 15 -9.44 14.97 -21.13
CA ASP A 15 -10.18 14.62 -22.35
C ASP A 15 -10.33 13.11 -22.53
N ASP A 16 -9.51 12.31 -21.88
CA ASP A 16 -9.61 10.85 -21.89
C ASP A 16 -10.88 10.38 -21.15
N PRO A 17 -11.67 9.45 -21.73
CA PRO A 17 -12.90 8.94 -21.12
C PRO A 17 -12.75 8.40 -19.70
N HIS A 18 -11.61 7.81 -19.37
CA HIS A 18 -11.34 7.27 -18.03
C HIS A 18 -11.32 8.32 -16.93
N PHE A 19 -11.03 9.59 -17.28
CA PHE A 19 -10.95 10.70 -16.33
C PHE A 19 -12.29 11.42 -16.08
N GLY A 20 -13.40 10.85 -16.52
CA GLY A 20 -14.74 11.41 -16.29
C GLY A 20 -15.01 11.88 -14.85
N PRO A 21 -14.73 11.08 -13.81
CA PRO A 21 -14.91 11.49 -12.41
C PRO A 21 -14.08 12.73 -12.02
N LEU A 22 -12.83 12.82 -12.49
CA LEU A 22 -11.95 13.95 -12.20
C LEU A 22 -12.35 15.20 -12.99
N ARG A 23 -12.78 15.03 -14.24
CA ARG A 23 -13.33 16.12 -15.06
C ARG A 23 -14.53 16.75 -14.37
N HIS A 24 -15.47 15.93 -13.90
CA HIS A 24 -16.63 16.43 -13.18
C HIS A 24 -16.24 17.21 -11.92
N PHE A 25 -15.28 16.73 -11.16
CA PHE A 25 -14.80 17.42 -9.96
C PHE A 25 -14.16 18.78 -10.29
N LEU A 26 -13.47 18.90 -11.41
CA LEU A 26 -12.73 20.10 -11.81
C LEU A 26 -13.54 21.08 -12.68
N THR A 27 -14.83 20.80 -12.95
CA THR A 27 -15.66 21.60 -13.88
C THR A 27 -15.70 23.09 -13.56
N ASP A 28 -15.70 23.49 -12.28
CA ASP A 28 -15.81 24.90 -11.85
C ASP A 28 -14.54 25.41 -11.16
N ASP A 29 -13.35 24.92 -11.56
CA ASP A 29 -12.09 25.28 -10.93
C ASP A 29 -11.42 26.50 -11.62
N GLN A 30 -12.04 27.67 -11.51
CA GLN A 30 -11.56 28.91 -12.15
C GLN A 30 -10.23 29.40 -11.55
N ASP A 31 -10.00 29.22 -10.24
CA ASP A 31 -8.82 29.67 -9.52
C ASP A 31 -7.76 28.57 -9.31
N CYS A 32 -7.95 27.42 -9.93
CA CYS A 32 -7.05 26.26 -9.84
C CYS A 32 -6.87 25.67 -8.43
N ARG A 33 -7.70 26.03 -7.46
CA ARG A 33 -7.61 25.52 -6.08
C ARG A 33 -7.99 24.05 -6.00
N LYS A 34 -9.10 23.67 -6.65
CA LYS A 34 -9.54 22.27 -6.68
C LYS A 34 -8.48 21.40 -7.32
N ARG A 35 -7.86 21.85 -8.42
CA ARG A 35 -6.77 21.15 -9.08
C ARG A 35 -5.57 20.97 -8.18
N HIS A 36 -5.18 22.01 -7.43
CA HIS A 36 -4.08 21.90 -6.49
C HIS A 36 -4.38 20.91 -5.36
N GLN A 37 -5.56 21.02 -4.73
CA GLN A 37 -6.00 20.10 -3.67
C GLN A 37 -6.10 18.65 -4.17
N LEU A 38 -6.59 18.45 -5.38
CA LEU A 38 -6.64 17.14 -6.01
C LEU A 38 -5.24 16.58 -6.22
N ALA A 39 -4.33 17.38 -6.80
CA ALA A 39 -2.95 16.98 -7.03
C ALA A 39 -2.22 16.62 -5.71
N GLU A 40 -2.48 17.35 -4.64
CA GLU A 40 -1.95 17.07 -3.30
C GLU A 40 -2.45 15.72 -2.79
N ARG A 41 -3.77 15.50 -2.81
CA ARG A 41 -4.37 14.23 -2.38
C ARG A 41 -3.91 13.04 -3.22
N LEU A 42 -3.75 13.22 -4.51
CA LEU A 42 -3.24 12.19 -5.40
C LEU A 42 -1.75 11.89 -5.16
N ALA A 43 -0.96 12.92 -4.84
CA ALA A 43 0.44 12.72 -4.48
C ALA A 43 0.58 11.89 -3.21
N ASP A 44 -0.21 12.20 -2.17
CA ASP A 44 -0.26 11.44 -0.91
C ASP A 44 -0.74 10.00 -1.16
N LEU A 45 -1.76 9.83 -2.01
CA LEU A 45 -2.30 8.52 -2.36
C LEU A 45 -1.25 7.64 -3.06
N TYR A 46 -0.57 8.17 -4.08
CA TYR A 46 0.48 7.41 -4.77
C TYR A 46 1.72 7.18 -3.90
N ASP A 47 2.05 8.10 -3.00
CA ASP A 47 3.12 7.85 -2.02
C ASP A 47 2.74 6.69 -1.09
N ALA A 48 1.51 6.66 -0.61
CA ALA A 48 0.98 5.53 0.16
C ALA A 48 0.98 4.22 -0.66
N TYR A 49 0.58 4.24 -1.94
CA TYR A 49 0.65 3.06 -2.79
C TYR A 49 2.09 2.57 -3.00
N GLN A 50 3.05 3.46 -3.18
CA GLN A 50 4.46 3.09 -3.28
C GLN A 50 4.99 2.37 -2.02
N VAL A 51 4.41 2.67 -0.86
CA VAL A 51 4.81 2.07 0.42
C VAL A 51 4.06 0.78 0.71
N TYR A 52 2.74 0.77 0.52
CA TYR A 52 1.87 -0.30 1.01
C TYR A 52 1.33 -1.21 -0.09
N ARG A 53 1.27 -0.74 -1.33
CA ARG A 53 0.67 -1.44 -2.48
C ARG A 53 1.53 -1.27 -3.75
N ALA A 54 2.84 -1.42 -3.59
CA ALA A 54 3.76 -1.41 -4.71
C ALA A 54 3.44 -2.50 -5.76
N ASP A 55 2.82 -3.60 -5.33
CA ASP A 55 2.29 -4.66 -6.17
C ASP A 55 1.28 -4.14 -7.21
N TRP A 56 0.39 -3.22 -6.82
CA TRP A 56 -0.55 -2.58 -7.73
C TRP A 56 0.17 -1.71 -8.77
N LEU A 57 1.11 -0.88 -8.30
CA LEU A 57 1.85 0.01 -9.18
C LEU A 57 2.66 -0.78 -10.22
N THR A 58 3.32 -1.86 -9.81
CA THR A 58 4.05 -2.75 -10.72
C THR A 58 3.13 -3.38 -11.78
N ASP A 59 1.92 -3.79 -11.40
CA ASP A 59 0.94 -4.30 -12.37
C ASP A 59 0.48 -3.22 -13.35
N TRP A 60 0.20 -2.01 -12.85
CA TRP A 60 -0.22 -0.88 -13.70
C TRP A 60 0.88 -0.42 -14.64
N GLU A 61 2.16 -0.42 -14.20
CA GLU A 61 3.34 -0.17 -15.03
C GLU A 61 3.44 -1.18 -16.18
N ALA A 62 3.11 -2.44 -15.89
CA ALA A 62 3.08 -3.51 -16.89
C ALA A 62 1.78 -3.54 -17.74
N GLY A 63 0.90 -2.53 -17.62
CA GLY A 63 -0.35 -2.43 -18.36
C GLY A 63 -1.49 -3.32 -17.84
N ARG A 64 -1.32 -3.96 -16.68
CA ARG A 64 -2.34 -4.80 -16.05
C ARG A 64 -3.16 -3.98 -15.07
N ASP A 65 -4.36 -3.58 -15.47
CA ASP A 65 -5.30 -2.82 -14.64
C ASP A 65 -6.05 -3.77 -13.70
N GLN A 66 -5.41 -4.17 -12.60
CA GLN A 66 -5.93 -5.09 -11.60
C GLN A 66 -5.54 -4.66 -10.18
N LEU A 67 -6.28 -5.15 -9.19
CA LEU A 67 -6.03 -4.91 -7.77
C LEU A 67 -5.72 -6.24 -7.08
N ARG A 68 -4.46 -6.50 -6.74
CA ARG A 68 -4.08 -7.70 -6.00
C ARG A 68 -4.66 -7.70 -4.60
N LYS A 69 -5.06 -8.86 -4.11
CA LYS A 69 -5.54 -9.03 -2.72
C LYS A 69 -4.38 -9.02 -1.74
N ALA A 70 -4.56 -8.38 -0.60
CA ALA A 70 -3.48 -8.24 0.40
C ALA A 70 -2.99 -9.58 0.97
N HIS A 71 -3.89 -10.59 1.06
CA HIS A 71 -3.60 -11.89 1.67
C HIS A 71 -3.29 -13.01 0.66
N ASP A 72 -3.51 -12.77 -0.62
CA ASP A 72 -3.24 -13.74 -1.68
C ASP A 72 -2.69 -13.01 -2.91
N ARG A 73 -1.39 -13.13 -3.14
CA ARG A 73 -0.69 -12.47 -4.25
C ARG A 73 -1.14 -12.95 -5.64
N ASN A 74 -1.74 -14.13 -5.71
CA ASN A 74 -2.25 -14.70 -6.96
C ASN A 74 -3.70 -14.31 -7.22
N ALA A 75 -4.42 -13.85 -6.19
CA ALA A 75 -5.79 -13.39 -6.33
C ALA A 75 -5.84 -11.89 -6.58
N HIS A 76 -6.64 -11.49 -7.54
CA HIS A 76 -6.89 -10.10 -7.88
C HIS A 76 -8.39 -9.87 -8.07
N ASP A 77 -8.81 -8.65 -7.84
CA ASP A 77 -10.14 -8.16 -8.19
C ASP A 77 -10.03 -7.33 -9.47
N ASP A 78 -11.11 -7.32 -10.24
CA ASP A 78 -11.21 -6.44 -11.39
C ASP A 78 -11.16 -4.98 -10.94
N PHE A 79 -10.46 -4.18 -11.72
CA PHE A 79 -10.36 -2.76 -11.44
C PHE A 79 -11.68 -2.08 -11.81
N PRO A 80 -12.39 -1.45 -10.84
CA PRO A 80 -13.64 -0.78 -11.13
C PRO A 80 -13.45 0.31 -12.20
N ASP A 81 -14.35 0.37 -13.19
CA ASP A 81 -14.24 1.34 -14.30
C ASP A 81 -14.13 2.79 -13.79
N SER A 82 -14.87 3.12 -12.74
CA SER A 82 -14.82 4.44 -12.10
C SER A 82 -13.47 4.81 -11.48
N GLN A 83 -12.55 3.84 -11.33
CA GLN A 83 -11.24 4.03 -10.70
C GLN A 83 -10.07 3.75 -11.65
N ARG A 84 -10.29 3.27 -12.87
CA ARG A 84 -9.24 2.97 -13.86
C ARG A 84 -8.34 4.16 -14.17
N TRP A 85 -8.84 5.37 -14.03
CA TRP A 85 -8.05 6.58 -14.19
C TRP A 85 -6.79 6.60 -13.31
N GLN A 86 -6.79 5.91 -12.17
CA GLN A 86 -5.62 5.85 -11.29
C GLN A 86 -4.43 5.17 -11.98
N ALA A 87 -4.65 4.01 -12.61
CA ALA A 87 -3.61 3.32 -13.34
C ALA A 87 -3.12 4.12 -14.56
N HIS A 88 -4.05 4.77 -15.28
CA HIS A 88 -3.72 5.63 -16.40
C HIS A 88 -2.90 6.85 -15.97
N LEU A 89 -3.30 7.50 -14.88
CA LEU A 89 -2.57 8.65 -14.32
C LEU A 89 -1.16 8.24 -13.85
N TRP A 90 -1.03 7.08 -13.21
CA TRP A 90 0.28 6.57 -12.78
C TRP A 90 1.21 6.36 -13.98
N ARG A 91 0.76 5.73 -15.05
CA ARG A 91 1.54 5.56 -16.28
C ARG A 91 1.94 6.91 -16.91
N ALA A 92 1.03 7.87 -16.92
CA ALA A 92 1.35 9.22 -17.41
C ALA A 92 2.42 9.92 -16.58
N VAL A 93 2.38 9.73 -15.25
CA VAL A 93 3.43 10.23 -14.34
C VAL A 93 4.79 9.58 -14.63
N LEU A 94 4.81 8.28 -14.87
CA LEU A 94 6.05 7.56 -15.19
C LEU A 94 6.64 8.04 -16.53
N THR A 95 5.82 8.17 -17.55
CA THR A 95 6.26 8.72 -18.86
C THR A 95 6.86 10.11 -18.70
N ASP A 96 6.23 10.99 -17.92
CA ASP A 96 6.75 12.32 -17.62
C ASP A 96 8.04 12.29 -16.78
N MET A 97 8.26 11.23 -15.99
CA MET A 97 9.49 11.03 -15.24
C MET A 97 10.64 10.52 -16.12
N ASP A 98 10.37 9.65 -17.07
CA ASP A 98 11.37 9.11 -18.00
C ASP A 98 11.89 10.19 -18.95
N ASP A 99 11.05 11.12 -19.36
CA ASP A 99 11.45 12.29 -20.16
C ASP A 99 12.48 13.18 -19.44
N ASP A 100 12.39 13.25 -18.09
CA ASP A 100 13.35 14.02 -17.27
C ASP A 100 14.67 13.27 -16.97
N LYS A 101 14.87 12.04 -17.46
CA LYS A 101 16.07 11.19 -17.26
C LYS A 101 16.51 11.01 -15.79
N GLN A 102 15.65 11.16 -14.80
CA GLN A 102 16.06 11.18 -13.39
C GLN A 102 15.31 10.27 -12.44
N GLY A 103 14.60 9.25 -12.87
CA GLY A 103 13.85 8.55 -11.86
C GLY A 103 13.55 7.08 -12.11
N LEU A 104 14.37 6.21 -11.54
CA LEU A 104 13.87 4.89 -11.18
C LEU A 104 12.70 5.07 -10.20
N SER A 105 11.57 4.42 -10.44
CA SER A 105 10.46 4.39 -9.50
C SER A 105 10.95 3.81 -8.16
N ARG A 106 10.28 4.12 -7.07
CA ARG A 106 10.65 3.60 -5.73
C ARG A 106 10.65 2.06 -5.73
N SER A 107 9.72 1.43 -6.45
CA SER A 107 9.69 -0.02 -6.64
C SER A 107 10.92 -0.53 -7.37
N ALA A 108 11.33 0.09 -8.46
CA ALA A 108 12.51 -0.30 -9.20
C ALA A 108 13.81 -0.15 -8.38
N ILE A 109 13.91 0.89 -7.56
CA ILE A 109 15.03 1.05 -6.60
C ILE A 109 15.01 -0.08 -5.57
N HIS A 110 13.84 -0.42 -5.03
CA HIS A 110 13.68 -1.52 -4.07
C HIS A 110 14.10 -2.85 -4.69
N ASP A 111 13.59 -3.18 -5.88
CA ASP A 111 13.91 -4.43 -6.57
C ASP A 111 15.41 -4.54 -6.87
N ARG A 112 16.02 -3.47 -7.36
CA ARG A 112 17.45 -3.41 -7.59
C ARG A 112 18.27 -3.57 -6.30
N PHE A 113 17.81 -2.98 -5.20
CA PHE A 113 18.42 -3.14 -3.88
C PHE A 113 18.38 -4.61 -3.43
N ILE A 114 17.22 -5.27 -3.54
CA ILE A 114 17.05 -6.69 -3.21
C ILE A 114 17.95 -7.58 -4.08
N GLU A 115 17.98 -7.34 -5.39
CA GLU A 115 18.83 -8.08 -6.33
C GLU A 115 20.32 -7.94 -5.99
N THR A 116 20.76 -6.70 -5.70
CA THR A 116 22.15 -6.45 -5.31
C THR A 116 22.53 -7.21 -4.04
N LEU A 117 21.66 -7.25 -3.03
CA LEU A 117 21.93 -8.01 -1.81
C LEU A 117 21.94 -9.54 -2.07
N LYS A 118 21.07 -10.03 -2.94
CA LYS A 118 21.03 -11.44 -3.32
C LYS A 118 22.24 -11.88 -4.14
N SER A 119 22.97 -10.99 -4.77
CA SER A 119 24.21 -11.32 -5.53
C SER A 119 25.34 -11.85 -4.64
N GLY A 120 25.21 -11.76 -3.33
CA GLY A 120 26.14 -12.32 -2.34
C GLY A 120 27.27 -11.38 -1.94
N GLU A 121 27.43 -10.23 -2.56
CA GLU A 121 28.43 -9.25 -2.15
C GLU A 121 27.93 -8.45 -0.93
N THR A 122 28.72 -8.43 0.14
CA THR A 122 28.40 -7.64 1.32
C THR A 122 28.66 -6.16 1.05
N PRO A 123 27.66 -5.28 1.15
CA PRO A 123 27.85 -3.86 0.93
C PRO A 123 28.91 -3.26 1.87
N PRO A 124 29.82 -2.40 1.37
CA PRO A 124 30.84 -1.76 2.21
C PRO A 124 30.14 -0.85 3.24
N GLY A 125 30.65 -0.89 4.48
CA GLY A 125 30.12 -0.04 5.55
C GLY A 125 28.86 -0.57 6.24
N LEU A 126 28.38 -1.77 5.89
CA LEU A 126 27.25 -2.38 6.57
C LEU A 126 27.66 -2.75 8.02
N PRO A 127 26.89 -2.36 9.04
CA PRO A 127 27.19 -2.72 10.43
C PRO A 127 26.98 -4.23 10.64
N ARG A 128 27.73 -4.81 11.56
CA ARG A 128 27.59 -6.25 11.90
C ARG A 128 26.21 -6.59 12.48
N ARG A 129 25.54 -5.60 13.08
CA ARG A 129 24.24 -5.77 13.74
C ARG A 129 23.36 -4.53 13.55
N LEU A 130 22.10 -4.76 13.24
CA LEU A 130 21.01 -3.77 13.23
C LEU A 130 20.01 -4.14 14.32
N ILE A 131 19.62 -3.18 15.14
CA ILE A 131 18.59 -3.35 16.16
C ILE A 131 17.41 -2.47 15.81
N ILE A 132 16.24 -3.10 15.65
CA ILE A 132 14.98 -2.43 15.35
C ILE A 132 14.12 -2.50 16.61
N PHE A 133 13.76 -1.35 17.14
CA PHE A 133 13.02 -1.24 18.40
C PHE A 133 11.84 -0.29 18.26
N GLY A 134 10.71 -0.65 18.92
CA GLY A 134 9.54 0.23 19.03
C GLY A 134 8.72 0.39 17.76
N ILE A 135 8.92 -0.48 16.76
CA ILE A 135 8.11 -0.50 15.54
C ILE A 135 7.04 -1.58 15.70
N SER A 136 5.78 -1.17 15.66
CA SER A 136 4.63 -2.06 15.80
C SER A 136 4.12 -2.59 14.46
N ALA A 137 4.33 -1.85 13.36
CA ALA A 137 3.95 -2.27 12.01
C ALA A 137 5.00 -1.83 10.99
N LEU A 138 5.30 -2.72 10.04
CA LEU A 138 6.23 -2.45 8.93
C LEU A 138 5.56 -2.77 7.61
N PRO A 139 5.72 -1.89 6.61
CA PRO A 139 5.33 -2.20 5.23
C PRO A 139 6.05 -3.45 4.74
N GLN A 140 5.40 -4.22 3.86
CA GLN A 140 5.94 -5.46 3.30
C GLN A 140 7.32 -5.25 2.66
N GLN A 141 7.50 -4.18 1.89
CA GLN A 141 8.80 -3.86 1.27
C GLN A 141 9.91 -3.65 2.30
N SER A 142 9.59 -3.03 3.44
CA SER A 142 10.58 -2.86 4.52
C SER A 142 10.99 -4.21 5.12
N LEU A 143 10.04 -5.12 5.30
CA LEU A 143 10.32 -6.48 5.77
C LEU A 143 11.17 -7.25 4.76
N GLU A 144 10.88 -7.14 3.47
CA GLU A 144 11.66 -7.77 2.38
C GLU A 144 13.10 -7.22 2.35
N ALA A 145 13.27 -5.90 2.50
CA ALA A 145 14.59 -5.29 2.58
C ALA A 145 15.38 -5.78 3.80
N LEU A 146 14.75 -5.86 4.97
CA LEU A 146 15.37 -6.39 6.17
C LEU A 146 15.71 -7.88 6.04
N ALA A 147 14.83 -8.67 5.43
CA ALA A 147 15.08 -10.08 5.15
C ALA A 147 16.29 -10.28 4.20
N ALA A 148 16.43 -9.45 3.18
CA ALA A 148 17.60 -9.49 2.30
C ALA A 148 18.88 -9.04 3.04
N LEU A 149 18.82 -7.97 3.84
CA LEU A 149 19.95 -7.52 4.67
C LEU A 149 20.38 -8.54 5.70
N SER A 150 19.48 -9.37 6.23
CA SER A 150 19.80 -10.39 7.24
C SER A 150 20.78 -11.46 6.76
N GLN A 151 20.99 -11.57 5.44
CA GLN A 151 22.02 -12.43 4.86
C GLN A 151 23.45 -11.88 5.05
N HIS A 152 23.57 -10.57 5.29
CA HIS A 152 24.85 -9.85 5.39
C HIS A 152 25.15 -9.32 6.79
N CYS A 153 24.14 -9.13 7.64
CA CYS A 153 24.27 -8.64 9.01
C CYS A 153 23.23 -9.26 9.94
N GLN A 154 23.51 -9.26 11.23
CA GLN A 154 22.55 -9.72 12.23
C GLN A 154 21.46 -8.67 12.43
N ILE A 155 20.19 -9.04 12.22
CA ILE A 155 19.05 -8.17 12.48
C ILE A 155 18.32 -8.67 13.72
N LEU A 156 18.20 -7.81 14.74
CA LEU A 156 17.43 -8.04 15.95
C LEU A 156 16.20 -7.13 15.93
N MET A 157 15.03 -7.74 15.83
CA MET A 157 13.76 -7.01 15.88
C MET A 157 13.09 -7.25 17.22
N LEU A 158 12.93 -6.17 18.01
CA LEU A 158 12.29 -6.20 19.32
C LEU A 158 10.85 -5.71 19.15
N VAL A 159 9.93 -6.66 19.08
CA VAL A 159 8.50 -6.40 18.86
C VAL A 159 7.78 -6.53 20.20
N GLN A 160 6.95 -5.54 20.52
CA GLN A 160 6.08 -5.61 21.69
C GLN A 160 4.99 -6.66 21.47
N ASN A 161 4.95 -7.68 22.31
CA ASN A 161 3.89 -8.66 22.33
C ASN A 161 2.96 -8.40 23.52
N PRO A 162 1.69 -8.00 23.29
CA PRO A 162 0.76 -7.69 24.37
C PRO A 162 0.24 -8.93 25.12
N CYS A 163 0.43 -10.13 24.56
CA CYS A 163 -0.12 -11.37 25.08
C CYS A 163 0.88 -12.52 24.91
N GLN A 164 1.01 -13.38 25.95
CA GLN A 164 1.86 -14.57 25.89
C GLN A 164 1.24 -15.71 25.05
N HIS A 165 -0.04 -15.61 24.73
CA HIS A 165 -0.75 -16.57 23.87
C HIS A 165 -0.86 -16.03 22.45
N TYR A 166 -1.04 -16.94 21.47
CA TYR A 166 -1.33 -16.53 20.09
C TYR A 166 -2.65 -15.77 20.02
N TRP A 167 -2.63 -14.58 19.48
CA TRP A 167 -3.78 -13.66 19.47
C TRP A 167 -4.10 -13.05 18.10
N ALA A 168 -3.39 -13.48 17.04
CA ALA A 168 -3.60 -12.95 15.69
C ALA A 168 -5.01 -13.22 15.13
N ASP A 169 -5.66 -14.30 15.60
CA ASP A 169 -7.01 -14.69 15.15
C ASP A 169 -8.14 -14.02 15.96
N ILE A 170 -7.78 -13.18 16.93
CA ILE A 170 -8.77 -12.45 17.72
C ILE A 170 -9.57 -11.50 16.81
N VAL A 171 -10.89 -11.68 16.79
CA VAL A 171 -11.83 -10.83 16.05
C VAL A 171 -12.54 -9.90 17.02
N GLU A 172 -12.64 -8.62 16.68
CA GLU A 172 -13.42 -7.66 17.47
C GLU A 172 -14.90 -8.07 17.54
N ASP A 173 -15.51 -7.98 18.72
CA ASP A 173 -16.93 -8.25 18.95
C ASP A 173 -17.84 -7.50 17.95
N ARG A 174 -17.44 -6.31 17.53
CA ARG A 174 -18.14 -5.51 16.52
C ARG A 174 -18.21 -6.19 15.15
N HIS A 175 -17.17 -6.92 14.74
CA HIS A 175 -17.18 -7.68 13.50
C HIS A 175 -17.94 -8.98 13.65
N LEU A 176 -17.89 -9.62 14.82
CA LEU A 176 -18.68 -10.79 15.16
C LEU A 176 -20.17 -10.45 15.19
N LEU A 177 -20.56 -9.33 15.81
CA LEU A 177 -21.94 -8.84 15.82
C LEU A 177 -22.46 -8.52 14.40
N ARG A 178 -21.66 -7.92 13.54
CA ARG A 178 -22.06 -7.71 12.14
C ARG A 178 -22.25 -9.02 11.39
N ARG A 179 -21.33 -9.96 11.52
CA ARG A 179 -21.48 -11.30 10.96
C ARG A 179 -22.72 -12.02 11.52
N GLN A 180 -22.95 -11.97 12.82
CA GLN A 180 -24.13 -12.55 13.45
C GLN A 180 -25.44 -11.89 13.02
N LEU A 181 -25.46 -10.60 12.75
CA LEU A 181 -26.62 -9.92 12.18
C LEU A 181 -26.89 -10.33 10.73
N ASP A 182 -25.85 -10.58 9.96
CA ASP A 182 -25.97 -11.09 8.59
C ASP A 182 -26.29 -12.60 8.56
N GLU A 183 -25.79 -13.38 9.53
CA GLU A 183 -26.07 -14.82 9.68
C GLU A 183 -27.43 -15.07 10.36
N ARG A 184 -27.92 -14.20 11.27
CA ARG A 184 -29.29 -14.26 11.79
C ARG A 184 -30.36 -14.08 10.71
N LYS A 185 -30.01 -13.51 9.59
CA LYS A 185 -30.86 -13.54 8.39
C LYS A 185 -30.82 -14.90 7.68
N ARG A 186 -29.92 -15.81 8.03
CA ARG A 186 -29.75 -17.11 7.37
C ARG A 186 -29.95 -18.33 8.23
N HIS A 187 -29.56 -18.39 9.49
CA HIS A 187 -29.89 -19.50 10.44
C HIS A 187 -29.50 -19.16 11.88
N LEU A 188 -30.43 -19.43 12.81
CA LEU A 188 -30.14 -19.52 14.26
C LEU A 188 -29.41 -20.85 14.49
N ASP A 189 -28.24 -20.75 15.10
CA ASP A 189 -27.56 -21.73 15.95
C ASP A 189 -26.06 -21.78 15.59
N LEU A 190 -25.31 -21.30 16.51
CA LEU A 190 -23.94 -21.67 16.89
C LEU A 190 -23.14 -20.40 17.33
N LEU A 191 -23.19 -20.14 18.63
CA LEU A 191 -22.32 -19.15 19.28
C LEU A 191 -20.98 -19.83 19.58
N PRO A 192 -19.84 -19.35 19.06
CA PRO A 192 -18.54 -19.76 19.59
C PRO A 192 -18.29 -19.06 20.94
N GLU A 193 -18.02 -19.86 21.97
CA GLU A 193 -17.74 -19.43 23.36
C GLU A 193 -16.39 -18.74 23.57
N ASN A 194 -15.80 -18.10 22.59
CA ASN A 194 -14.54 -17.38 22.78
C ASN A 194 -14.81 -15.93 23.19
N ARG A 195 -15.06 -15.72 24.48
CA ARG A 195 -14.99 -14.38 25.09
C ARG A 195 -13.54 -13.88 25.07
N VAL A 196 -13.20 -13.16 24.04
CA VAL A 196 -11.91 -12.52 23.89
C VAL A 196 -11.89 -11.24 24.70
N ASN A 197 -10.74 -10.91 25.30
CA ASN A 197 -10.55 -9.63 25.97
C ASN A 197 -10.77 -8.48 24.96
N PRO A 198 -11.79 -7.61 25.16
CA PRO A 198 -12.16 -6.59 24.19
C PRO A 198 -11.06 -5.53 23.97
N LEU A 199 -10.22 -5.25 24.97
CA LEU A 199 -9.08 -4.33 24.83
C LEU A 199 -8.00 -4.94 23.93
N LEU A 200 -7.72 -6.23 24.06
CA LEU A 200 -6.76 -6.91 23.21
C LEU A 200 -7.26 -7.00 21.77
N ALA A 201 -8.56 -7.24 21.57
CA ALA A 201 -9.16 -7.26 20.24
C ALA A 201 -9.16 -5.89 19.55
N ALA A 202 -9.40 -4.81 20.31
CA ALA A 202 -9.48 -3.46 19.77
C ALA A 202 -8.09 -2.82 19.55
N TRP A 203 -7.17 -3.02 20.48
CA TRP A 203 -5.87 -2.32 20.50
C TRP A 203 -4.68 -3.21 20.14
N GLY A 204 -4.78 -4.51 20.39
CA GLY A 204 -3.70 -5.44 20.09
C GLY A 204 -3.37 -5.58 18.60
N LYS A 205 -4.35 -5.37 17.72
CA LYS A 205 -4.17 -5.44 16.25
C LYS A 205 -3.57 -4.19 15.61
N GLN A 206 -3.36 -3.12 16.37
CA GLN A 206 -2.72 -1.90 15.87
C GLN A 206 -1.18 -1.97 15.92
N GLY A 207 -0.63 -3.09 16.36
CA GLY A 207 0.80 -3.36 16.39
C GLY A 207 1.26 -4.28 15.27
#